data_bd11c795b517d64de1032121e334f519
#
_entry.id   bd11c795b517d64de1032121e334f519
#
_cell.length_a   1.000
_cell.length_b   1.000
_cell.length_c   1.000
_cell.angle_alpha   90.00
_cell.angle_beta   90.00
_cell.angle_gamma   90.00
#
_symmetry.space_group_name_H-M   'P 1'
#
loop_
_entity.id
_entity.type
_entity.pdbx_description
1 polymer ?
#
loop_
_entity_poly.entity_id
_entity_poly.type
_entity_poly.pdbx_seq_one_letter_code
_entity_poly.pdbx_strand_id
1 'polypeptide(L)'
;MTNWTMRDLEYWDDRIREQVAEIGLDCYPQEFEVCDQNSMLGYMAYHGMPSHYPHWSFGKAFEQTKTMYDHGVSGLPYEMVINSAPSLAYLMRDNSLCLQILTIAHVYGHNDFFKNNFTFTSATDAKETIASFKARADRVRSYIEDPSIGGEAVEEFLDAAHATSFSRSRNLAIRKMKPGEQRQHLLDAARPAPDPFARLHRTPEPVKVDLSKEPLEPEADILLFIRDHNRDLADWQKDLLTIVDEEARYFLPQIETKIMNEGWALSLIHI
;
A
#
# COMPACT_ATOMS: atom_id res chain seq x y z
N MET A 1 16.82 -31.03 4.34
CA MET A 1 16.83 -31.21 2.87
C MET A 1 15.39 -31.10 2.38
N THR A 2 15.16 -30.26 1.40
CA THR A 2 13.84 -30.12 0.75
C THR A 2 13.47 -31.46 0.09
N ASN A 3 12.23 -31.91 0.25
CA ASN A 3 11.72 -33.15 -0.32
C ASN A 3 11.00 -32.93 -1.68
N TRP A 4 11.30 -31.81 -2.35
CA TRP A 4 10.70 -31.39 -3.61
C TRP A 4 11.74 -30.75 -4.55
N THR A 5 11.41 -30.68 -5.83
CA THR A 5 12.19 -30.05 -6.90
C THR A 5 11.39 -28.90 -7.53
N MET A 6 12.05 -28.05 -8.32
CA MET A 6 11.34 -26.99 -9.07
C MET A 6 10.25 -27.55 -9.99
N ARG A 7 10.49 -28.73 -10.60
CA ARG A 7 9.49 -29.41 -11.45
C ARG A 7 8.24 -29.81 -10.68
N ASP A 8 8.41 -30.19 -9.41
CA ASP A 8 7.24 -30.52 -8.56
C ASP A 8 6.42 -29.24 -8.29
N LEU A 9 7.06 -28.10 -8.07
CA LEU A 9 6.36 -26.81 -7.87
C LEU A 9 5.67 -26.36 -9.16
N GLU A 10 6.35 -26.44 -10.31
CA GLU A 10 5.77 -26.11 -11.62
C GLU A 10 4.53 -26.96 -11.91
N TYR A 11 4.62 -28.28 -11.66
CA TYR A 11 3.49 -29.19 -11.83
C TYR A 11 2.29 -28.81 -10.97
N TRP A 12 2.53 -28.50 -9.69
CA TRP A 12 1.43 -28.14 -8.78
C TRP A 12 0.89 -26.74 -9.05
N ASP A 13 1.75 -25.80 -9.47
CA ASP A 13 1.30 -24.47 -9.90
C ASP A 13 0.34 -24.56 -11.09
N ASP A 14 0.68 -25.37 -12.12
CA ASP A 14 -0.19 -25.60 -13.27
C ASP A 14 -1.54 -26.19 -12.84
N ARG A 15 -1.54 -27.18 -11.93
CA ARG A 15 -2.76 -27.81 -11.42
C ARG A 15 -3.63 -26.84 -10.61
N ILE A 16 -3.00 -26.02 -9.78
CA ILE A 16 -3.70 -25.00 -8.99
C ILE A 16 -4.29 -23.93 -9.91
N ARG A 17 -3.56 -23.51 -10.93
CA ARG A 17 -4.02 -22.53 -11.92
C ARG A 17 -5.25 -23.02 -12.70
N GLU A 18 -5.32 -24.31 -13.05
CA GLU A 18 -6.51 -24.90 -13.63
C GLU A 18 -7.71 -24.80 -12.69
N GLN A 19 -7.55 -25.13 -11.40
CA GLN A 19 -8.61 -25.05 -10.40
C GLN A 19 -9.03 -23.59 -10.15
N VAL A 20 -8.08 -22.68 -10.02
CA VAL A 20 -8.33 -21.23 -9.88
C VAL A 20 -9.22 -20.71 -11.03
N ALA A 21 -8.94 -21.16 -12.27
CA ALA A 21 -9.76 -20.80 -13.43
C ALA A 21 -11.16 -21.43 -13.40
N GLU A 22 -11.29 -22.70 -12.97
CA GLU A 22 -12.58 -23.40 -12.84
C GLU A 22 -13.51 -22.75 -11.82
N ILE A 23 -12.99 -22.29 -10.69
CA ILE A 23 -13.78 -21.59 -9.66
C ILE A 23 -14.04 -20.11 -9.99
N GLY A 24 -13.47 -19.60 -11.09
CA GLY A 24 -13.76 -18.28 -11.63
C GLY A 24 -13.00 -17.12 -10.98
N LEU A 25 -11.83 -17.37 -10.38
CA LEU A 25 -10.95 -16.30 -9.91
C LEU A 25 -10.32 -15.56 -11.08
N ASP A 26 -10.11 -14.25 -10.89
CA ASP A 26 -9.49 -13.37 -11.89
C ASP A 26 -8.15 -12.81 -11.38
N CYS A 27 -7.07 -13.54 -11.65
CA CYS A 27 -5.74 -13.21 -11.20
C CYS A 27 -4.91 -12.46 -12.26
N TYR A 28 -3.91 -11.69 -11.81
CA TYR A 28 -2.78 -11.30 -12.66
C TYR A 28 -1.94 -12.53 -13.00
N PRO A 29 -1.12 -12.51 -14.08
CA PRO A 29 -0.06 -13.50 -14.24
C PRO A 29 0.74 -13.63 -12.96
N GLN A 30 1.04 -14.87 -12.53
CA GLN A 30 1.73 -15.12 -11.27
C GLN A 30 3.14 -15.60 -11.52
N GLU A 31 4.10 -15.04 -10.82
CA GLU A 31 5.50 -15.48 -10.79
C GLU A 31 5.90 -15.87 -9.37
N PHE A 32 6.67 -16.94 -9.24
CA PHE A 32 7.17 -17.44 -7.96
C PHE A 32 8.69 -17.42 -7.93
N GLU A 33 9.24 -16.91 -6.85
CA GLU A 33 10.68 -16.98 -6.55
C GLU A 33 10.89 -17.77 -5.26
N VAL A 34 11.73 -18.80 -5.32
CA VAL A 34 12.10 -19.59 -4.13
C VAL A 34 13.32 -18.95 -3.48
N CYS A 35 13.18 -18.47 -2.26
CA CYS A 35 14.22 -17.81 -1.52
C CYS A 35 14.62 -18.56 -0.24
N ASP A 36 15.83 -18.30 0.23
CA ASP A 36 16.30 -18.76 1.52
C ASP A 36 15.87 -17.81 2.66
N GLN A 37 16.17 -18.22 3.89
CA GLN A 37 15.85 -17.45 5.08
C GLN A 37 16.41 -16.01 5.06
N ASN A 38 17.67 -15.83 4.66
CA ASN A 38 18.29 -14.51 4.68
C ASN A 38 17.67 -13.57 3.63
N SER A 39 17.37 -14.12 2.46
CA SER A 39 16.66 -13.39 1.40
C SER A 39 15.26 -12.99 1.86
N MET A 40 14.51 -13.91 2.48
CA MET A 40 13.17 -13.62 3.03
C MET A 40 13.23 -12.51 4.08
N LEU A 41 14.19 -12.55 5.01
CA LEU A 41 14.41 -11.48 6.00
C LEU A 41 14.70 -10.12 5.32
N GLY A 42 15.49 -10.12 4.25
CA GLY A 42 15.76 -8.92 3.45
C GLY A 42 14.51 -8.35 2.80
N TYR A 43 13.70 -9.21 2.18
CA TYR A 43 12.42 -8.78 1.58
C TYR A 43 11.44 -8.28 2.65
N MET A 44 11.37 -8.92 3.81
CA MET A 44 10.55 -8.43 4.93
C MET A 44 10.97 -7.04 5.39
N ALA A 45 12.29 -6.77 5.48
CA ALA A 45 12.80 -5.47 5.87
C ALA A 45 12.40 -4.36 4.89
N TYR A 46 12.28 -4.69 3.61
CA TYR A 46 11.81 -3.80 2.54
C TYR A 46 10.30 -3.93 2.24
N HIS A 47 9.53 -4.48 3.17
CA HIS A 47 8.09 -4.67 3.01
C HIS A 47 7.71 -5.43 1.72
N GLY A 48 8.52 -6.40 1.32
CA GLY A 48 8.34 -7.23 0.14
C GLY A 48 8.97 -6.67 -1.14
N MET A 49 9.40 -5.42 -1.18
CA MET A 49 9.94 -4.84 -2.39
C MET A 49 11.34 -5.40 -2.72
N PRO A 50 11.61 -5.77 -3.98
CA PRO A 50 12.92 -6.29 -4.38
C PRO A 50 14.01 -5.22 -4.36
N SER A 51 13.64 -3.94 -4.36
CA SER A 51 14.57 -2.81 -4.30
C SER A 51 13.96 -1.66 -3.51
N HIS A 52 14.76 -1.06 -2.64
CA HIS A 52 14.40 0.12 -1.87
C HIS A 52 15.62 1.05 -1.71
N TYR A 53 15.41 2.30 -1.30
CA TYR A 53 16.51 3.19 -0.94
C TYR A 53 17.10 2.78 0.42
N PRO A 54 18.38 3.08 0.68
CA PRO A 54 18.99 2.81 1.99
C PRO A 54 18.40 3.74 3.05
N HIS A 55 18.03 3.17 4.20
CA HIS A 55 17.61 3.90 5.38
C HIS A 55 17.87 3.03 6.61
N TRP A 56 18.30 3.62 7.73
CA TRP A 56 18.65 2.90 8.95
C TRP A 56 17.50 2.04 9.49
N SER A 57 16.27 2.48 9.32
CA SER A 57 15.08 1.76 9.82
C SER A 57 14.92 0.36 9.19
N PHE A 58 15.31 0.19 7.93
CA PHE A 58 15.25 -1.12 7.26
C PHE A 58 16.30 -2.08 7.81
N GLY A 59 17.51 -1.61 8.07
CA GLY A 59 18.54 -2.39 8.75
C GLY A 59 18.12 -2.79 10.17
N LYS A 60 17.51 -1.87 10.92
CA LYS A 60 16.95 -2.16 12.24
C LYS A 60 15.82 -3.19 12.16
N ALA A 61 14.91 -3.08 11.20
CA ALA A 61 13.83 -4.06 10.98
C ALA A 61 14.39 -5.46 10.66
N PHE A 62 15.43 -5.52 9.81
CA PHE A 62 16.12 -6.77 9.49
C PHE A 62 16.70 -7.43 10.75
N GLU A 63 17.50 -6.70 11.52
CA GLU A 63 18.14 -7.22 12.74
C GLU A 63 17.11 -7.60 13.80
N GLN A 64 16.05 -6.84 13.96
CA GLN A 64 14.96 -7.16 14.88
C GLN A 64 14.27 -8.48 14.49
N THR A 65 13.87 -8.62 13.24
CA THR A 65 13.16 -9.81 12.75
C THR A 65 14.06 -11.04 12.83
N LYS A 66 15.34 -10.91 12.44
CA LYS A 66 16.34 -11.96 12.55
C LYS A 66 16.54 -12.40 14.00
N THR A 67 16.70 -11.47 14.92
CA THR A 67 16.85 -11.78 16.35
C THR A 67 15.63 -12.52 16.90
N MET A 68 14.42 -12.08 16.57
CA MET A 68 13.19 -12.77 16.99
C MET A 68 13.10 -14.19 16.43
N TYR A 69 13.52 -14.38 15.19
CA TYR A 69 13.58 -15.70 14.56
C TYR A 69 14.63 -16.60 15.22
N ASP A 70 15.87 -16.12 15.39
CA ASP A 70 16.98 -16.88 15.96
C ASP A 70 16.68 -17.34 17.41
N HIS A 71 15.88 -16.56 18.14
CA HIS A 71 15.43 -16.93 19.50
C HIS A 71 14.11 -17.71 19.55
N GLY A 72 13.53 -18.06 18.40
CA GLY A 72 12.29 -18.83 18.32
C GLY A 72 11.05 -18.08 18.84
N VAL A 73 11.11 -16.74 18.93
CA VAL A 73 10.00 -15.89 19.37
C VAL A 73 8.98 -15.71 18.24
N SER A 74 9.45 -15.69 17.00
CA SER A 74 8.63 -15.54 15.81
C SER A 74 9.13 -16.47 14.70
N GLY A 75 8.21 -17.05 13.92
CA GLY A 75 8.53 -17.74 12.67
C GLY A 75 8.71 -16.76 11.51
N LEU A 76 9.31 -17.24 10.42
CA LEU A 76 9.27 -16.54 9.15
C LEU A 76 7.96 -16.88 8.41
N PRO A 77 7.48 -15.98 7.55
CA PRO A 77 6.32 -16.27 6.71
C PRO A 77 6.66 -17.39 5.72
N TYR A 78 5.65 -18.13 5.31
CA TYR A 78 5.77 -19.17 4.29
C TYR A 78 5.91 -18.58 2.90
N GLU A 79 5.31 -17.41 2.71
CA GLU A 79 5.34 -16.62 1.49
C GLU A 79 5.33 -15.13 1.79
N MET A 80 5.65 -14.36 0.76
CA MET A 80 5.43 -12.93 0.70
C MET A 80 4.96 -12.56 -0.69
N VAL A 81 3.82 -11.89 -0.82
CA VAL A 81 3.20 -11.57 -2.11
C VAL A 81 3.20 -10.07 -2.35
N ILE A 82 3.60 -9.67 -3.54
CA ILE A 82 3.61 -8.27 -3.99
C ILE A 82 2.42 -8.02 -4.91
N ASN A 83 1.66 -6.97 -4.63
CA ASN A 83 0.65 -6.47 -5.56
C ASN A 83 1.33 -5.81 -6.76
N SER A 84 1.62 -6.63 -7.76
CA SER A 84 2.23 -6.24 -9.04
C SER A 84 1.60 -7.02 -10.20
N ALA A 85 1.86 -6.62 -11.44
CA ALA A 85 1.42 -7.35 -12.62
C ALA A 85 2.59 -7.48 -13.62
N PRO A 86 3.20 -8.69 -13.74
CA PRO A 86 2.83 -9.94 -13.05
C PRO A 86 2.93 -9.85 -11.53
N SER A 87 2.07 -10.59 -10.80
CA SER A 87 2.16 -10.71 -9.36
C SER A 87 3.38 -11.53 -8.99
N LEU A 88 4.20 -11.03 -8.08
CA LEU A 88 5.42 -11.70 -7.64
C LEU A 88 5.23 -12.24 -6.23
N ALA A 89 5.55 -13.51 -6.02
CA ALA A 89 5.52 -14.12 -4.70
C ALA A 89 6.84 -14.82 -4.38
N TYR A 90 7.34 -14.58 -3.17
CA TYR A 90 8.49 -15.27 -2.62
C TYR A 90 8.02 -16.46 -1.79
N LEU A 91 8.58 -17.65 -2.07
CA LEU A 91 8.29 -18.88 -1.33
C LEU A 91 9.51 -19.28 -0.51
N MET A 92 9.30 -19.59 0.77
CA MET A 92 10.37 -20.06 1.63
C MET A 92 10.84 -21.44 1.18
N ARG A 93 12.14 -21.61 0.92
CA ARG A 93 12.74 -22.87 0.46
C ARG A 93 12.53 -24.03 1.42
N ASP A 94 12.52 -23.75 2.72
CA ASP A 94 12.44 -24.76 3.76
C ASP A 94 11.02 -25.33 3.97
N ASN A 95 10.02 -24.80 3.29
CA ASN A 95 8.67 -25.36 3.30
C ASN A 95 8.69 -26.79 2.75
N SER A 96 7.93 -27.71 3.37
CA SER A 96 7.67 -29.03 2.79
C SER A 96 6.87 -28.94 1.48
N LEU A 97 6.87 -29.97 0.66
CA LEU A 97 6.07 -29.97 -0.58
C LEU A 97 4.58 -29.70 -0.30
N CYS A 98 4.01 -30.34 0.70
CA CYS A 98 2.61 -30.11 1.07
C CYS A 98 2.36 -28.63 1.42
N LEU A 99 3.26 -28.03 2.19
CA LEU A 99 3.16 -26.64 2.57
C LEU A 99 3.34 -25.70 1.36
N GLN A 100 4.27 -26.02 0.43
CA GLN A 100 4.41 -25.27 -0.82
C GLN A 100 3.14 -25.28 -1.64
N ILE A 101 2.48 -26.44 -1.78
CA ILE A 101 1.21 -26.57 -2.54
C ILE A 101 0.12 -25.67 -1.91
N LEU A 102 -0.04 -25.74 -0.58
CA LEU A 102 -1.01 -24.91 0.14
C LEU A 102 -0.69 -23.42 0.00
N THR A 103 0.60 -23.07 0.08
CA THR A 103 1.09 -21.70 -0.06
C THR A 103 0.84 -21.15 -1.46
N ILE A 104 1.11 -21.93 -2.52
CA ILE A 104 0.83 -21.54 -3.91
C ILE A 104 -0.67 -21.24 -4.09
N ALA A 105 -1.55 -22.12 -3.58
CA ALA A 105 -3.00 -21.88 -3.63
C ALA A 105 -3.39 -20.59 -2.87
N HIS A 106 -2.80 -20.37 -1.70
CA HIS A 106 -3.00 -19.17 -0.89
C HIS A 106 -2.59 -17.89 -1.63
N VAL A 107 -1.45 -17.92 -2.31
CA VAL A 107 -0.95 -16.81 -3.13
C VAL A 107 -1.92 -16.43 -4.25
N TYR A 108 -2.55 -17.40 -4.91
CA TYR A 108 -3.59 -17.10 -5.92
C TYR A 108 -4.79 -16.37 -5.31
N GLY A 109 -5.12 -16.65 -4.06
CA GLY A 109 -6.14 -15.90 -3.34
C GLY A 109 -5.75 -14.45 -3.09
N HIS A 110 -4.53 -14.21 -2.66
CA HIS A 110 -4.01 -12.85 -2.56
C HIS A 110 -4.01 -12.12 -3.90
N ASN A 111 -3.60 -12.79 -4.97
CA ASN A 111 -3.55 -12.23 -6.31
C ASN A 111 -4.93 -11.82 -6.81
N ASP A 112 -5.93 -12.70 -6.70
CA ASP A 112 -7.33 -12.37 -7.03
C ASP A 112 -7.83 -11.18 -6.18
N PHE A 113 -7.54 -11.18 -4.89
CA PHE A 113 -7.94 -10.09 -4.01
C PHE A 113 -7.31 -8.75 -4.43
N PHE A 114 -6.01 -8.72 -4.72
CA PHE A 114 -5.33 -7.50 -5.17
C PHE A 114 -5.91 -6.96 -6.47
N LYS A 115 -6.24 -7.83 -7.41
CA LYS A 115 -6.76 -7.44 -8.71
C LYS A 115 -8.19 -6.90 -8.65
N ASN A 116 -9.04 -7.43 -7.77
CA ASN A 116 -10.47 -7.19 -7.79
C ASN A 116 -10.97 -6.35 -6.61
N ASN A 117 -10.19 -6.19 -5.54
CA ASN A 117 -10.62 -5.39 -4.40
C ASN A 117 -10.66 -3.90 -4.75
N PHE A 118 -11.77 -3.24 -4.41
CA PHE A 118 -12.01 -1.84 -4.73
C PHE A 118 -10.93 -0.90 -4.18
N THR A 119 -10.44 -1.12 -2.96
CA THR A 119 -9.44 -0.25 -2.35
C THR A 119 -8.10 -0.36 -3.09
N PHE A 120 -7.70 -1.58 -3.46
CA PHE A 120 -6.47 -1.79 -4.24
C PHE A 120 -6.56 -1.18 -5.63
N THR A 121 -7.64 -1.43 -6.35
CA THR A 121 -7.82 -0.89 -7.72
C THR A 121 -7.95 0.62 -7.76
N SER A 122 -8.43 1.24 -6.67
CA SER A 122 -8.56 2.71 -6.55
C SER A 122 -7.26 3.41 -6.14
N ALA A 123 -6.39 2.72 -5.40
CA ALA A 123 -5.23 3.32 -4.75
C ALA A 123 -3.89 2.94 -5.38
N THR A 124 -3.81 1.80 -6.09
CA THR A 124 -2.56 1.24 -6.60
C THR A 124 -2.63 0.98 -8.10
N ASP A 125 -1.47 0.99 -8.75
CA ASP A 125 -1.29 0.50 -10.12
C ASP A 125 -0.32 -0.68 -10.10
N ALA A 126 -0.86 -1.90 -10.13
CA ALA A 126 -0.08 -3.12 -10.04
C ALA A 126 0.98 -3.25 -11.16
N LYS A 127 0.72 -2.70 -12.35
CA LYS A 127 1.66 -2.77 -13.49
C LYS A 127 2.90 -1.94 -13.26
N GLU A 128 2.76 -0.82 -12.57
CA GLU A 128 3.84 0.14 -12.34
C GLU A 128 4.52 -0.04 -10.97
N THR A 129 4.00 -0.90 -10.09
CA THR A 129 4.47 -1.03 -8.70
C THR A 129 5.97 -1.20 -8.60
N ILE A 130 6.53 -2.27 -9.17
CA ILE A 130 7.96 -2.61 -9.02
C ILE A 130 8.85 -1.55 -9.69
N ALA A 131 8.47 -1.10 -10.90
CA ALA A 131 9.22 -0.09 -11.63
C ALA A 131 9.25 1.26 -10.91
N SER A 132 8.11 1.68 -10.35
CA SER A 132 8.02 2.94 -9.63
C SER A 132 8.76 2.93 -8.29
N PHE A 133 8.72 1.83 -7.52
CA PHE A 133 9.54 1.69 -6.31
C PHE A 133 11.03 1.77 -6.63
N LYS A 134 11.47 1.08 -7.70
CA LYS A 134 12.86 1.17 -8.15
C LYS A 134 13.24 2.60 -8.54
N ALA A 135 12.43 3.27 -9.35
CA ALA A 135 12.70 4.63 -9.79
C ALA A 135 12.79 5.62 -8.62
N ARG A 136 11.91 5.48 -7.62
CA ARG A 136 11.95 6.27 -6.38
C ARG A 136 13.23 5.99 -5.59
N ALA A 137 13.59 4.72 -5.42
CA ALA A 137 14.81 4.33 -4.74
C ALA A 137 16.05 4.92 -5.43
N ASP A 138 16.10 4.92 -6.75
CA ASP A 138 17.22 5.48 -7.53
C ASP A 138 17.29 7.02 -7.36
N ARG A 139 16.16 7.72 -7.30
CA ARG A 139 16.11 9.16 -7.01
C ARG A 139 16.64 9.48 -5.61
N VAL A 140 16.18 8.75 -4.60
CA VAL A 140 16.69 8.96 -3.22
C VAL A 140 18.20 8.72 -3.16
N ARG A 141 18.71 7.67 -3.81
CA ARG A 141 20.17 7.42 -3.90
C ARG A 141 20.89 8.58 -4.55
N SER A 142 20.33 9.18 -5.60
CA SER A 142 20.97 10.33 -6.25
C SER A 142 21.09 11.54 -5.32
N TYR A 143 20.14 11.75 -4.40
CA TYR A 143 20.24 12.81 -3.38
C TYR A 143 21.27 12.47 -2.29
N ILE A 144 21.38 11.20 -1.90
CA ILE A 144 22.39 10.73 -0.94
C ILE A 144 23.80 10.91 -1.51
N GLU A 145 23.98 10.68 -2.81
CA GLU A 145 25.26 10.76 -3.51
C GLU A 145 25.62 12.20 -3.92
N ASP A 146 24.67 13.14 -3.91
CA ASP A 146 24.94 14.54 -4.23
C ASP A 146 25.73 15.23 -3.10
N PRO A 147 26.97 15.68 -3.35
CA PRO A 147 27.81 16.32 -2.32
C PRO A 147 27.22 17.62 -1.75
N SER A 148 26.26 18.24 -2.44
CA SER A 148 25.59 19.47 -1.97
C SER A 148 24.46 19.19 -0.99
N ILE A 149 23.97 17.95 -0.92
CA ILE A 149 22.89 17.49 -0.02
C ILE A 149 23.48 16.56 1.05
N GLY A 150 23.96 15.40 0.62
CA GLY A 150 24.59 14.38 1.46
C GLY A 150 23.62 13.45 2.18
N GLY A 151 24.13 12.26 2.54
CA GLY A 151 23.31 11.19 3.11
C GLY A 151 22.67 11.53 4.45
N GLU A 152 23.37 12.27 5.33
CA GLU A 152 22.87 12.65 6.64
C GLU A 152 21.61 13.54 6.54
N ALA A 153 21.65 14.55 5.67
CA ALA A 153 20.51 15.45 5.48
C ALA A 153 19.28 14.72 4.87
N VAL A 154 19.54 13.80 3.93
CA VAL A 154 18.48 12.98 3.32
C VAL A 154 17.85 12.04 4.36
N GLU A 155 18.66 11.37 5.18
CA GLU A 155 18.21 10.44 6.20
C GLU A 155 17.41 11.13 7.29
N GLU A 156 17.88 12.28 7.81
CA GLU A 156 17.14 13.08 8.80
C GLU A 156 15.77 13.53 8.25
N PHE A 157 15.75 13.96 7.00
CA PHE A 157 14.49 14.39 6.37
C PHE A 157 13.53 13.22 6.14
N LEU A 158 14.04 12.07 5.72
CA LEU A 158 13.23 10.83 5.57
C LEU A 158 12.67 10.36 6.90
N ASP A 159 13.41 10.46 8.02
CA ASP A 159 12.90 10.13 9.35
C ASP A 159 11.64 10.94 9.68
N ALA A 160 11.67 12.24 9.44
CA ALA A 160 10.51 13.12 9.65
C ALA A 160 9.33 12.78 8.72
N ALA A 161 9.61 12.49 7.45
CA ALA A 161 8.60 12.11 6.47
C ALA A 161 7.95 10.75 6.81
N HIS A 162 8.74 9.75 7.18
CA HIS A 162 8.25 8.41 7.59
C HIS A 162 7.37 8.50 8.85
N ALA A 163 7.72 9.35 9.83
CA ALA A 163 6.92 9.53 11.03
C ALA A 163 5.50 10.05 10.75
N THR A 164 5.30 10.70 9.61
CA THR A 164 4.00 11.27 9.20
C THR A 164 3.35 10.57 8.02
N SER A 165 3.96 9.49 7.48
CA SER A 165 3.56 8.81 6.25
C SER A 165 2.10 8.36 6.20
N PHE A 166 1.52 7.96 7.35
CA PHE A 166 0.13 7.54 7.44
C PHE A 166 -0.82 8.64 7.97
N SER A 167 -0.33 9.88 8.14
CA SER A 167 -1.15 11.04 8.49
C SER A 167 -1.88 11.57 7.25
N ARG A 168 -2.81 10.79 6.74
CA ARG A 168 -3.58 11.04 5.52
C ARG A 168 -4.99 10.46 5.62
N SER A 169 -5.87 10.80 4.68
CA SER A 169 -7.17 10.16 4.58
C SER A 169 -7.00 8.67 4.29
N ARG A 170 -7.58 7.83 5.14
CA ARG A 170 -7.59 6.37 4.95
C ARG A 170 -8.53 5.93 3.84
N ASN A 171 -9.59 6.69 3.59
CA ASN A 171 -10.54 6.37 2.53
C ASN A 171 -10.06 6.93 1.18
N LEU A 172 -9.19 6.18 0.51
CA LEU A 172 -8.61 6.55 -0.78
C LEU A 172 -9.64 6.58 -1.93
N ALA A 173 -10.79 5.94 -1.74
CA ALA A 173 -11.87 5.91 -2.72
C ALA A 173 -12.75 7.16 -2.69
N ILE A 174 -12.77 7.89 -1.57
CA ILE A 174 -13.53 9.13 -1.45
C ILE A 174 -12.63 10.30 -1.81
N ARG A 175 -12.92 10.92 -2.96
CA ARG A 175 -12.25 12.14 -3.35
C ARG A 175 -12.79 13.32 -2.52
N LYS A 176 -11.91 13.97 -1.78
CA LYS A 176 -12.23 15.22 -1.09
C LYS A 176 -12.67 16.28 -2.10
N MET A 177 -13.78 16.97 -1.79
CA MET A 177 -14.25 18.11 -2.57
C MET A 177 -13.23 19.24 -2.54
N LYS A 178 -13.07 19.93 -3.64
CA LYS A 178 -12.25 21.14 -3.70
C LYS A 178 -12.85 22.25 -2.81
N PRO A 179 -12.05 23.18 -2.27
CA PRO A 179 -12.56 24.26 -1.41
C PRO A 179 -13.75 25.04 -1.99
N GLY A 180 -13.75 25.27 -3.32
CA GLY A 180 -14.86 25.92 -4.01
C GLY A 180 -16.14 25.07 -4.02
N GLU A 181 -16.01 23.77 -4.23
CA GLU A 181 -17.12 22.81 -4.23
C GLU A 181 -17.71 22.66 -2.81
N GLN A 182 -16.84 22.60 -1.78
CA GLN A 182 -17.28 22.56 -0.37
C GLN A 182 -18.09 23.82 0.01
N ARG A 183 -17.60 25.01 -0.39
CA ARG A 183 -18.32 26.25 -0.16
C ARG A 183 -19.67 26.28 -0.87
N GLN A 184 -19.73 25.82 -2.12
CA GLN A 184 -20.98 25.74 -2.87
C GLN A 184 -21.95 24.75 -2.21
N HIS A 185 -21.45 23.59 -1.77
CA HIS A 185 -22.26 22.61 -1.06
C HIS A 185 -22.86 23.17 0.24
N LEU A 186 -22.08 23.96 1.01
CA LEU A 186 -22.59 24.65 2.21
C LEU A 186 -23.69 25.63 1.88
N LEU A 187 -23.55 26.41 0.79
CA LEU A 187 -24.59 27.35 0.32
C LEU A 187 -25.85 26.61 -0.14
N ASP A 188 -25.69 25.49 -0.84
CA ASP A 188 -26.81 24.72 -1.35
C ASP A 188 -27.55 24.00 -0.20
N ALA A 189 -26.82 23.48 0.79
CA ALA A 189 -27.40 22.87 2.00
C ALA A 189 -28.18 23.88 2.86
N ALA A 190 -27.78 25.13 2.83
CA ALA A 190 -28.46 26.21 3.55
C ALA A 190 -29.74 26.69 2.86
N ARG A 191 -30.00 26.29 1.62
CA ARG A 191 -31.25 26.61 0.90
C ARG A 191 -32.38 25.81 1.48
N PRO A 192 -33.55 26.44 1.78
CA PRO A 192 -34.72 25.68 2.21
C PRO A 192 -35.10 24.65 1.15
N ALA A 193 -35.46 23.47 1.60
CA ALA A 193 -35.99 22.43 0.70
C ALA A 193 -37.25 23.00 0.00
N PRO A 194 -37.48 22.62 -1.28
CA PRO A 194 -38.70 23.01 -1.98
C PRO A 194 -39.94 22.53 -1.21
N ASP A 195 -40.74 23.47 -0.71
CA ASP A 195 -41.96 23.15 0.01
C ASP A 195 -43.18 23.31 -0.91
N PRO A 196 -43.86 22.21 -1.28
CA PRO A 196 -45.06 22.26 -2.11
C PRO A 196 -46.18 23.08 -1.50
N PHE A 197 -46.14 23.27 -0.16
CA PHE A 197 -47.18 23.97 0.62
C PHE A 197 -46.74 25.36 1.10
N ALA A 198 -45.64 25.92 0.59
CA ALA A 198 -45.10 27.21 0.94
C ALA A 198 -46.12 28.36 0.90
N ARG A 199 -47.21 28.21 0.14
CA ARG A 199 -48.30 29.18 0.07
C ARG A 199 -49.26 29.12 1.24
N LEU A 200 -49.22 28.05 2.01
CA LEU A 200 -50.14 27.81 3.13
C LEU A 200 -49.57 28.20 4.50
N HIS A 201 -48.28 28.41 4.61
CA HIS A 201 -47.61 28.80 5.86
C HIS A 201 -46.39 29.69 5.56
N ARG A 202 -45.91 30.35 6.59
CA ARG A 202 -44.76 31.25 6.50
C ARG A 202 -43.49 30.43 6.20
N THR A 203 -42.89 30.62 5.03
CA THR A 203 -41.62 30.01 4.67
C THR A 203 -40.53 30.54 5.63
N PRO A 204 -39.69 29.68 6.23
CA PRO A 204 -38.55 30.12 7.02
C PRO A 204 -37.61 30.99 6.17
N GLU A 205 -37.08 32.05 6.72
CA GLU A 205 -36.06 32.83 6.05
C GLU A 205 -34.83 31.93 5.80
N PRO A 206 -34.21 32.03 4.62
CA PRO A 206 -33.00 31.26 4.31
C PRO A 206 -31.89 31.64 5.30
N VAL A 207 -31.24 30.65 5.86
CA VAL A 207 -30.09 30.83 6.75
C VAL A 207 -28.96 31.50 5.98
N LYS A 208 -28.55 32.69 6.42
CA LYS A 208 -27.38 33.37 5.82
C LYS A 208 -26.11 32.65 6.30
N VAL A 209 -25.49 31.87 5.45
CA VAL A 209 -24.19 31.22 5.72
C VAL A 209 -23.08 32.26 5.53
N ASP A 210 -22.34 32.54 6.59
CA ASP A 210 -21.11 33.35 6.49
C ASP A 210 -19.93 32.43 6.22
N LEU A 211 -19.58 32.25 4.95
CA LEU A 211 -18.49 31.38 4.48
C LEU A 211 -17.11 31.75 5.06
N SER A 212 -16.95 32.91 5.68
CA SER A 212 -15.71 33.28 6.36
C SER A 212 -15.58 32.66 7.75
N LYS A 213 -16.72 32.23 8.33
CA LYS A 213 -16.80 31.60 9.65
C LYS A 213 -17.02 30.10 9.62
N GLU A 214 -17.42 29.55 8.47
CA GLU A 214 -17.62 28.11 8.29
C GLU A 214 -16.29 27.45 7.96
N PRO A 215 -15.78 26.55 8.81
CA PRO A 215 -14.55 25.83 8.53
C PRO A 215 -14.78 24.88 7.37
N LEU A 216 -13.85 24.87 6.42
CA LEU A 216 -13.79 23.82 5.42
C LEU A 216 -13.27 22.52 6.05
N GLU A 217 -13.56 21.41 5.40
CA GLU A 217 -13.03 20.11 5.79
C GLU A 217 -11.49 20.19 5.86
N PRO A 218 -10.86 19.83 6.99
CA PRO A 218 -9.42 19.96 7.16
C PRO A 218 -8.67 19.04 6.18
N GLU A 219 -7.44 19.44 5.82
CA GLU A 219 -6.57 18.58 5.05
C GLU A 219 -6.09 17.42 5.92
N ALA A 220 -6.36 16.19 5.46
CA ALA A 220 -5.94 14.96 6.15
C ALA A 220 -4.54 14.52 5.72
N ASP A 221 -4.08 14.93 4.51
CA ASP A 221 -2.79 14.58 3.96
C ASP A 221 -1.74 15.62 4.39
N ILE A 222 -1.08 15.33 5.51
CA ILE A 222 -0.10 16.25 6.10
C ILE A 222 1.17 16.34 5.23
N LEU A 223 1.61 15.25 4.62
CA LEU A 223 2.82 15.26 3.78
C LEU A 223 2.64 16.18 2.57
N LEU A 224 1.56 15.99 1.83
CA LEU A 224 1.27 16.82 0.65
C LEU A 224 0.95 18.26 1.04
N PHE A 225 0.28 18.48 2.18
CA PHE A 225 0.04 19.84 2.69
C PHE A 225 1.35 20.57 2.99
N ILE A 226 2.31 19.92 3.67
CA ILE A 226 3.62 20.50 3.97
C ILE A 226 4.38 20.77 2.67
N ARG A 227 4.41 19.81 1.73
CA ARG A 227 5.06 19.95 0.44
C ARG A 227 4.58 21.19 -0.33
N ASP A 228 3.27 21.39 -0.36
CA ASP A 228 2.63 22.39 -1.20
C ASP A 228 2.61 23.80 -0.58
N HIS A 229 2.67 23.90 0.75
CA HIS A 229 2.51 25.17 1.47
C HIS A 229 3.80 25.66 2.15
N ASN A 230 4.75 24.78 2.44
CA ASN A 230 6.03 25.22 3.02
C ASN A 230 6.96 25.75 1.93
N ARG A 231 7.27 27.06 1.99
CA ARG A 231 8.11 27.76 1.01
C ARG A 231 9.60 27.57 1.25
N ASP A 232 9.98 27.12 2.44
CA ASP A 232 11.38 26.95 2.83
C ASP A 232 11.97 25.60 2.40
N LEU A 233 11.13 24.69 1.88
CA LEU A 233 11.59 23.39 1.39
C LEU A 233 12.30 23.51 0.04
N ALA A 234 13.48 22.91 -0.04
CA ALA A 234 14.21 22.69 -1.27
C ALA A 234 13.46 21.65 -2.17
N ASP A 235 13.75 21.64 -3.45
CA ASP A 235 13.06 20.77 -4.42
C ASP A 235 13.28 19.28 -4.10
N TRP A 236 14.49 18.87 -3.67
CA TRP A 236 14.75 17.50 -3.26
C TRP A 236 13.94 17.08 -2.03
N GLN A 237 13.67 17.98 -1.09
CA GLN A 237 12.84 17.72 0.08
C GLN A 237 11.37 17.52 -0.32
N LYS A 238 10.87 18.35 -1.25
CA LYS A 238 9.52 18.18 -1.80
C LYS A 238 9.36 16.86 -2.55
N ASP A 239 10.40 16.43 -3.26
CA ASP A 239 10.40 15.14 -3.94
C ASP A 239 10.40 13.98 -2.94
N LEU A 240 11.19 14.05 -1.86
CA LEU A 240 11.17 13.03 -0.80
C LEU A 240 9.80 12.91 -0.14
N LEU A 241 9.10 14.02 0.15
CA LEU A 241 7.73 13.98 0.67
C LEU A 241 6.78 13.30 -0.31
N THR A 242 6.94 13.54 -1.61
CA THR A 242 6.14 12.90 -2.66
C THR A 242 6.42 11.39 -2.72
N ILE A 243 7.69 10.99 -2.65
CA ILE A 243 8.10 9.59 -2.65
C ILE A 243 7.46 8.85 -1.46
N VAL A 244 7.58 9.39 -0.25
CA VAL A 244 7.03 8.77 0.96
C VAL A 244 5.50 8.71 0.92
N ASP A 245 4.82 9.73 0.39
CA ASP A 245 3.37 9.72 0.19
C ASP A 245 2.94 8.61 -0.78
N GLU A 246 3.61 8.48 -1.91
CA GLU A 246 3.30 7.47 -2.93
C GLU A 246 3.54 6.05 -2.42
N GLU A 247 4.58 5.82 -1.62
CA GLU A 247 4.84 4.53 -0.97
C GLU A 247 3.77 4.22 0.10
N ALA A 248 3.44 5.20 0.93
CA ALA A 248 2.36 5.04 1.91
C ALA A 248 1.02 4.70 1.24
N ARG A 249 0.75 5.28 0.08
CA ARG A 249 -0.43 4.98 -0.74
C ARG A 249 -0.51 3.53 -1.17
N TYR A 250 0.62 2.94 -1.52
CA TYR A 250 0.70 1.53 -1.88
C TYR A 250 0.44 0.60 -0.68
N PHE A 251 0.95 0.94 0.51
CA PHE A 251 0.80 0.09 1.70
C PHE A 251 -0.54 0.25 2.42
N LEU A 252 -1.20 1.39 2.28
CA LEU A 252 -2.44 1.67 3.00
C LEU A 252 -3.56 0.66 2.72
N PRO A 253 -3.87 0.27 1.47
CA PRO A 253 -4.84 -0.79 1.17
C PRO A 253 -4.49 -2.13 1.83
N GLN A 254 -3.22 -2.49 1.88
CA GLN A 254 -2.76 -3.73 2.51
C GLN A 254 -3.03 -3.71 4.02
N ILE A 255 -2.74 -2.60 4.69
CA ILE A 255 -2.98 -2.43 6.12
C ILE A 255 -4.48 -2.48 6.44
N GLU A 256 -5.30 -1.78 5.67
CA GLU A 256 -6.75 -1.66 5.94
C GLU A 256 -7.53 -2.94 5.63
N THR A 257 -7.08 -3.71 4.65
CA THR A 257 -7.80 -4.92 4.21
C THR A 257 -7.14 -6.21 4.67
N LYS A 258 -6.09 -6.17 5.48
CA LYS A 258 -5.29 -7.34 5.85
C LYS A 258 -6.13 -8.54 6.28
N ILE A 259 -7.06 -8.35 7.21
CA ILE A 259 -7.89 -9.45 7.74
C ILE A 259 -8.77 -10.06 6.64
N MET A 260 -9.36 -9.23 5.78
CA MET A 260 -10.18 -9.72 4.65
C MET A 260 -9.33 -10.45 3.61
N ASN A 261 -8.17 -9.91 3.29
CA ASN A 261 -7.25 -10.50 2.33
C ASN A 261 -6.76 -11.87 2.79
N GLU A 262 -6.32 -11.99 4.04
CA GLU A 262 -5.92 -13.26 4.64
C GLU A 262 -7.09 -14.26 4.70
N GLY A 263 -8.27 -13.81 5.11
CA GLY A 263 -9.46 -14.65 5.15
C GLY A 263 -9.90 -15.16 3.77
N TRP A 264 -9.80 -14.34 2.74
CA TRP A 264 -10.05 -14.72 1.36
C TRP A 264 -9.05 -15.75 0.86
N ALA A 265 -7.75 -15.48 1.02
CA ALA A 265 -6.69 -16.36 0.60
C ALA A 265 -6.74 -17.72 1.34
N LEU A 266 -7.06 -17.70 2.65
CA LEU A 266 -7.22 -18.94 3.42
C LEU A 266 -8.40 -19.79 2.96
N SER A 267 -9.51 -19.17 2.52
CA SER A 267 -10.68 -19.92 2.05
C SER A 267 -10.40 -20.74 0.80
N LEU A 268 -9.46 -20.31 -0.05
CA LEU A 268 -9.08 -21.04 -1.27
C LEU A 268 -8.30 -22.33 -1.00
N ILE A 269 -7.60 -22.42 0.13
CA ILE A 269 -6.93 -23.65 0.55
C ILE A 269 -7.96 -24.78 0.79
N HIS A 270 -9.20 -24.41 1.14
CA HIS A 270 -10.28 -25.37 1.44
C HIS A 270 -11.11 -25.78 0.22
N ILE A 271 -10.95 -25.07 -0.88
CA ILE A 271 -11.65 -25.37 -2.15
C ILE A 271 -10.78 -26.29 -3.02
#